data_c6f456e19436fe5d720485de92048ca1
#
_entry.id   c6f456e19436fe5d720485de92048ca1
#
_cell.length_a   1.000
_cell.length_b   1.000
_cell.length_c   1.000
_cell.angle_alpha   90.00
_cell.angle_beta   90.00
_cell.angle_gamma   90.00
#
_symmetry.space_group_name_H-M   'P 1'
#
loop_
_entity.id
_entity.type
_entity.pdbx_description
1 polymer ?
#
loop_
_entity_poly.entity_id
_entity_poly.type
_entity_poly.pdbx_seq_one_letter_code
_entity_poly.pdbx_strand_id
1 'polypeptide(L)'
;MLDERIYESYIGILKEEMVPAMGCTEPIALAYGAARAREVLGKEPEHITAKCSGNIIKNVRCVIIPNSGGLTGIEAGVVLGAVAGNASLNMEVLSNVNEFERKRCRELLDKKICKVELLDSPVVLHFIIEMQAGDDTVSLEIKYDHINVTKIVKNQEVLLDSDHKSGETPAAADRTLLNLEDIKTFADTVEIDDVKEIIENQIRSNMAIA
;
A
#
# COMPACT_ATOMS: atom_id res chain seq x y z
N MET A 1 28.89 6.68 22.85
CA MET A 1 28.00 7.58 22.08
C MET A 1 28.05 7.11 20.65
N LEU A 2 26.89 6.96 20.01
CA LEU A 2 26.84 6.67 18.58
C LEU A 2 27.45 7.82 17.78
N ASP A 3 28.00 7.50 16.61
CA ASP A 3 28.35 8.47 15.60
C ASP A 3 27.09 9.21 15.12
N GLU A 4 27.19 10.54 14.92
CA GLU A 4 26.04 11.39 14.55
C GLU A 4 25.35 10.92 13.26
N ARG A 5 26.12 10.48 12.26
CA ARG A 5 25.59 9.92 11.01
C ARG A 5 24.76 8.66 11.25
N ILE A 6 25.23 7.78 12.14
CA ILE A 6 24.50 6.55 12.50
C ILE A 6 23.22 6.92 13.23
N TYR A 7 23.29 7.86 14.17
CA TYR A 7 22.16 8.35 14.95
C TYR A 7 21.06 8.93 14.05
N GLU A 8 21.39 9.86 13.17
CA GLU A 8 20.46 10.47 12.21
C GLU A 8 19.87 9.43 11.24
N SER A 9 20.70 8.48 10.78
CA SER A 9 20.22 7.40 9.91
C SER A 9 19.17 6.54 10.62
N TYR A 10 19.35 6.21 11.90
CA TYR A 10 18.38 5.40 12.65
C TYR A 10 17.07 6.14 12.88
N ILE A 11 17.12 7.45 13.18
CA ILE A 11 15.91 8.28 13.24
C ILE A 11 15.20 8.30 11.87
N GLY A 12 15.96 8.46 10.79
CA GLY A 12 15.44 8.42 9.42
C GLY A 12 14.74 7.09 9.10
N ILE A 13 15.36 5.96 9.44
CA ILE A 13 14.80 4.62 9.27
C ILE A 13 13.49 4.48 10.07
N LEU A 14 13.43 4.93 11.32
CA LEU A 14 12.20 4.89 12.10
C LEU A 14 11.08 5.71 11.45
N LYS A 15 11.38 6.90 10.91
CA LYS A 15 10.39 7.73 10.19
C LYS A 15 9.87 7.07 8.91
N GLU A 16 10.74 6.36 8.20
CA GLU A 16 10.37 5.66 6.96
C GLU A 16 9.56 4.39 7.23
N GLU A 17 9.88 3.62 8.27
CA GLU A 17 9.29 2.30 8.53
C GLU A 17 8.07 2.35 9.45
N MET A 18 8.02 3.30 10.40
CA MET A 18 6.94 3.40 11.37
C MET A 18 5.81 4.29 10.85
N VAL A 19 5.14 3.82 9.80
CA VAL A 19 4.01 4.52 9.18
C VAL A 19 2.69 3.86 9.58
N PRO A 20 1.59 4.64 9.76
CA PRO A 20 0.28 4.08 10.07
C PRO A 20 -0.23 3.22 8.91
N ALA A 21 -0.83 2.08 9.26
CA ALA A 21 -1.51 1.19 8.33
C ALA A 21 -2.76 0.60 8.98
N MET A 22 -3.78 0.31 8.18
CA MET A 22 -5.08 -0.16 8.67
C MET A 22 -5.12 -1.69 8.89
N GLY A 23 -4.04 -2.33 9.28
CA GLY A 23 -3.95 -3.77 9.47
C GLY A 23 -3.01 -4.43 8.46
N CYS A 24 -3.41 -5.56 7.86
CA CYS A 24 -2.55 -6.26 6.89
C CYS A 24 -2.26 -5.38 5.67
N THR A 25 -0.97 -5.20 5.39
CA THR A 25 -0.48 -4.20 4.43
C THR A 25 -0.76 -4.56 2.97
N GLU A 26 -0.71 -5.84 2.58
CA GLU A 26 -0.92 -6.24 1.19
C GLU A 26 -2.37 -6.01 0.69
N PRO A 27 -3.44 -6.32 1.45
CA PRO A 27 -4.79 -5.92 1.05
C PRO A 27 -4.96 -4.41 0.91
N ILE A 28 -4.34 -3.64 1.79
CA ILE A 28 -4.37 -2.17 1.73
C ILE A 28 -3.61 -1.66 0.50
N ALA A 29 -2.45 -2.24 0.17
CA ALA A 29 -1.71 -1.91 -1.04
C ALA A 29 -2.55 -2.14 -2.31
N LEU A 30 -3.28 -3.27 -2.38
CA LEU A 30 -4.21 -3.55 -3.48
C LEU A 30 -5.33 -2.52 -3.57
N ALA A 31 -5.92 -2.14 -2.42
CA ALA A 31 -6.94 -1.10 -2.36
C ALA A 31 -6.37 0.27 -2.78
N TYR A 32 -5.16 0.60 -2.35
CA TYR A 32 -4.46 1.81 -2.77
C TYR A 32 -4.21 1.84 -4.28
N GLY A 33 -3.65 0.75 -4.84
CA GLY A 33 -3.42 0.65 -6.29
C GLY A 33 -4.72 0.79 -7.09
N ALA A 34 -5.81 0.19 -6.60
CA ALA A 34 -7.13 0.30 -7.22
C ALA A 34 -7.71 1.72 -7.12
N ALA A 35 -7.57 2.40 -5.98
CA ALA A 35 -8.00 3.78 -5.81
C ALA A 35 -7.23 4.72 -6.76
N ARG A 36 -5.91 4.58 -6.86
CA ARG A 36 -5.07 5.34 -7.79
C ARG A 36 -5.42 5.06 -9.25
N ALA A 37 -5.63 3.79 -9.62
CA ALA A 37 -6.03 3.43 -10.98
C ALA A 37 -7.39 4.06 -11.35
N ARG A 38 -8.37 4.03 -10.42
CA ARG A 38 -9.68 4.66 -10.62
C ARG A 38 -9.58 6.19 -10.76
N GLU A 39 -8.71 6.86 -9.98
CA GLU A 39 -8.46 8.30 -10.12
C GLU A 39 -7.93 8.63 -11.52
N VAL A 40 -6.99 7.84 -12.04
CA VAL A 40 -6.45 8.02 -13.40
C VAL A 40 -7.51 7.72 -14.46
N LEU A 41 -8.33 6.66 -14.27
CA LEU A 41 -9.46 6.33 -15.16
C LEU A 41 -10.48 7.46 -15.22
N GLY A 42 -10.75 8.10 -14.06
CA GLY A 42 -11.67 9.25 -13.94
C GLY A 42 -13.15 8.87 -13.76
N LYS A 43 -13.47 7.58 -13.66
CA LYS A 43 -14.83 7.04 -13.51
C LYS A 43 -14.82 5.66 -12.82
N GLU A 44 -16.00 5.17 -12.43
CA GLU A 44 -16.16 3.82 -11.87
C GLU A 44 -15.83 2.77 -12.94
N PRO A 45 -14.98 1.78 -12.65
CA PRO A 45 -14.63 0.74 -13.61
C PRO A 45 -15.79 -0.25 -13.83
N GLU A 46 -15.95 -0.72 -15.07
CA GLU A 46 -16.87 -1.80 -15.45
C GLU A 46 -16.18 -3.16 -15.36
N HIS A 47 -14.88 -3.22 -15.62
CA HIS A 47 -14.05 -4.42 -15.56
C HIS A 47 -12.72 -4.10 -14.89
N ILE A 48 -12.27 -5.04 -14.04
CA ILE A 48 -10.97 -4.96 -13.34
C ILE A 48 -10.23 -6.29 -13.50
N THR A 49 -8.93 -6.21 -13.78
CA THR A 49 -8.04 -7.37 -13.67
C THR A 49 -6.93 -7.05 -12.68
N ALA A 50 -6.82 -7.84 -11.62
CA ALA A 50 -5.72 -7.77 -10.66
C ALA A 50 -4.72 -8.88 -10.96
N LYS A 51 -3.56 -8.53 -11.54
CA LYS A 51 -2.45 -9.46 -11.77
C LYS A 51 -1.51 -9.37 -10.57
N CYS A 52 -1.34 -10.47 -9.83
CA CYS A 52 -0.64 -10.46 -8.56
C CYS A 52 0.45 -11.53 -8.52
N SER A 53 1.61 -11.21 -7.93
CA SER A 53 2.64 -12.20 -7.63
C SER A 53 2.10 -13.30 -6.72
N GLY A 54 2.68 -14.48 -6.77
CA GLY A 54 2.26 -15.62 -5.96
C GLY A 54 2.25 -15.34 -4.46
N ASN A 55 3.18 -14.48 -4.00
CA ASN A 55 3.24 -14.06 -2.60
C ASN A 55 2.02 -13.21 -2.19
N ILE A 56 1.61 -12.25 -3.00
CA ILE A 56 0.41 -11.44 -2.78
C ILE A 56 -0.84 -12.34 -2.75
N ILE A 57 -0.97 -13.26 -3.72
CA ILE A 57 -2.11 -14.20 -3.78
C ILE A 57 -2.18 -15.02 -2.49
N LYS A 58 -1.05 -15.60 -2.06
CA LYS A 58 -0.96 -16.41 -0.85
C LYS A 58 -1.37 -15.62 0.40
N ASN A 59 -0.86 -14.39 0.53
CA ASN A 59 -1.03 -13.60 1.75
C ASN A 59 -2.42 -12.97 1.88
N VAL A 60 -3.09 -12.65 0.76
CA VAL A 60 -4.36 -11.90 0.79
C VAL A 60 -5.60 -12.78 0.72
N ARG A 61 -5.49 -14.02 0.23
CA ARG A 61 -6.63 -14.89 -0.12
C ARG A 61 -7.74 -14.99 0.92
N CYS A 62 -7.39 -15.00 2.21
CA CYS A 62 -8.36 -15.20 3.31
C CYS A 62 -8.36 -14.05 4.33
N VAL A 63 -7.69 -12.94 4.01
CA VAL A 63 -7.58 -11.81 4.93
C VAL A 63 -8.83 -10.94 4.83
N ILE A 64 -9.36 -10.54 5.98
CA ILE A 64 -10.46 -9.58 6.05
C ILE A 64 -9.93 -8.19 5.65
N ILE A 65 -10.62 -7.57 4.70
CA ILE A 65 -10.29 -6.21 4.25
C ILE A 65 -10.80 -5.21 5.29
N PRO A 66 -9.95 -4.30 5.78
CA PRO A 66 -10.36 -3.27 6.74
C PRO A 66 -11.55 -2.45 6.24
N ASN A 67 -12.46 -2.11 7.15
CA ASN A 67 -13.68 -1.33 6.89
C ASN A 67 -14.63 -1.89 5.81
N SER A 68 -14.41 -3.11 5.33
CA SER A 68 -15.24 -3.75 4.28
C SER A 68 -16.58 -4.30 4.79
N GLY A 69 -16.76 -4.41 6.11
CA GLY A 69 -17.87 -5.15 6.71
C GLY A 69 -17.72 -6.66 6.56
N GLY A 70 -16.48 -7.18 6.70
CA GLY A 70 -16.15 -8.60 6.75
C GLY A 70 -15.85 -9.25 5.40
N LEU A 71 -15.69 -8.49 4.32
CA LEU A 71 -15.27 -9.03 3.02
C LEU A 71 -13.80 -9.48 3.07
N THR A 72 -13.47 -10.54 2.33
CA THR A 72 -12.13 -11.15 2.27
C THR A 72 -11.63 -11.29 0.84
N GLY A 73 -10.31 -11.37 0.69
CA GLY A 73 -9.67 -11.71 -0.56
C GLY A 73 -9.29 -10.51 -1.44
N ILE A 74 -8.60 -10.82 -2.53
CA ILE A 74 -8.03 -9.81 -3.43
C ILE A 74 -9.12 -9.01 -4.12
N GLU A 75 -10.12 -9.68 -4.67
CA GLU A 75 -11.23 -9.04 -5.38
C GLU A 75 -11.93 -8.01 -4.48
N ALA A 76 -12.16 -8.37 -3.21
CA ALA A 76 -12.80 -7.47 -2.26
C ALA A 76 -11.96 -6.23 -1.97
N GLY A 77 -10.65 -6.40 -1.76
CA GLY A 77 -9.72 -5.29 -1.53
C GLY A 77 -9.65 -4.34 -2.73
N VAL A 78 -9.52 -4.91 -3.93
CA VAL A 78 -9.43 -4.16 -5.19
C VAL A 78 -10.74 -3.42 -5.50
N VAL A 79 -11.89 -4.10 -5.42
CA VAL A 79 -13.18 -3.47 -5.72
C VAL A 79 -13.51 -2.39 -4.67
N LEU A 80 -13.26 -2.64 -3.38
CA LEU A 80 -13.49 -1.64 -2.35
C LEU A 80 -12.58 -0.42 -2.54
N GLY A 81 -11.31 -0.63 -2.87
CA GLY A 81 -10.38 0.45 -3.21
C GLY A 81 -10.85 1.28 -4.41
N ALA A 82 -11.35 0.61 -5.46
CA ALA A 82 -11.88 1.28 -6.65
C ALA A 82 -13.16 2.09 -6.37
N VAL A 83 -14.03 1.64 -5.45
CA VAL A 83 -15.30 2.32 -5.13
C VAL A 83 -15.11 3.44 -4.11
N ALA A 84 -14.39 3.16 -3.03
CA ALA A 84 -14.36 3.99 -1.83
C ALA A 84 -12.97 4.51 -1.44
N GLY A 85 -11.91 3.98 -2.07
CA GLY A 85 -10.55 4.32 -1.69
C GLY A 85 -10.22 5.80 -1.95
N ASN A 86 -9.59 6.43 -0.95
CA ASN A 86 -8.96 7.74 -1.08
C ASN A 86 -7.44 7.55 -1.13
N ALA A 87 -6.85 7.58 -2.32
CA ALA A 87 -5.43 7.30 -2.50
C ALA A 87 -4.51 8.34 -1.85
N SER A 88 -5.00 9.56 -1.56
CA SER A 88 -4.20 10.57 -0.85
C SER A 88 -3.85 10.17 0.59
N LEU A 89 -4.58 9.19 1.15
CA LEU A 89 -4.35 8.66 2.50
C LEU A 89 -3.35 7.48 2.53
N ASN A 90 -2.73 7.13 1.40
CA ASN A 90 -1.75 6.04 1.32
C ASN A 90 -2.23 4.74 1.98
N MET A 91 -1.53 4.24 3.01
CA MET A 91 -1.88 3.02 3.73
C MET A 91 -3.14 3.12 4.60
N GLU A 92 -3.76 4.29 4.68
CA GLU A 92 -5.06 4.53 5.30
C GLU A 92 -6.18 4.74 4.27
N VAL A 93 -5.98 4.30 3.04
CA VAL A 93 -6.86 4.48 1.86
C VAL A 93 -8.34 4.13 2.09
N LEU A 94 -8.64 3.21 3.01
CA LEU A 94 -9.99 2.75 3.34
C LEU A 94 -10.55 3.34 4.65
N SER A 95 -9.90 4.35 5.25
CA SER A 95 -10.29 4.90 6.57
C SER A 95 -11.72 5.45 6.60
N ASN A 96 -12.17 6.03 5.49
CA ASN A 96 -13.44 6.76 5.41
C ASN A 96 -14.57 5.98 4.73
N VAL A 97 -14.42 4.64 4.56
CA VAL A 97 -15.44 3.81 3.89
C VAL A 97 -16.75 3.83 4.66
N ASN A 98 -17.82 4.24 3.99
CA ASN A 98 -19.17 4.30 4.54
C ASN A 98 -20.04 3.11 4.13
N GLU A 99 -21.27 3.02 4.68
CA GLU A 99 -22.17 1.90 4.43
C GLU A 99 -22.66 1.83 2.97
N PHE A 100 -22.88 2.97 2.33
CA PHE A 100 -23.30 3.02 0.92
C PHE A 100 -22.21 2.44 0.01
N GLU A 101 -20.97 2.80 0.24
CA GLU A 101 -19.81 2.29 -0.50
C GLU A 101 -19.57 0.79 -0.27
N ARG A 102 -19.75 0.30 0.98
CA ARG A 102 -19.74 -1.15 1.26
C ARG A 102 -20.81 -1.91 0.48
N LYS A 103 -22.02 -1.36 0.43
CA LYS A 103 -23.11 -1.94 -0.35
C LYS A 103 -22.77 -1.95 -1.85
N ARG A 104 -22.26 -0.83 -2.37
CA ARG A 104 -21.84 -0.74 -3.78
C ARG A 104 -20.74 -1.74 -4.10
N CYS A 105 -19.74 -1.90 -3.22
CA CYS A 105 -18.70 -2.91 -3.39
C CYS A 105 -19.29 -4.32 -3.51
N ARG A 106 -20.24 -4.71 -2.63
CA ARG A 106 -20.91 -6.03 -2.72
C ARG A 106 -21.64 -6.23 -4.05
N GLU A 107 -22.40 -5.22 -4.50
CA GLU A 107 -23.09 -5.26 -5.79
C GLU A 107 -22.14 -5.51 -6.98
N LEU A 108 -20.96 -4.90 -6.96
CA LEU A 108 -19.95 -5.07 -8.01
C LEU A 108 -19.23 -6.42 -7.90
N LEU A 109 -18.99 -6.91 -6.69
CA LEU A 109 -18.46 -8.26 -6.47
C LEU A 109 -19.44 -9.34 -6.96
N ASP A 110 -20.73 -9.19 -6.70
CA ASP A 110 -21.79 -10.09 -7.20
C ASP A 110 -21.85 -10.11 -8.74
N LYS A 111 -21.57 -8.98 -9.38
CA LYS A 111 -21.43 -8.87 -10.85
C LYS A 111 -20.11 -9.44 -11.37
N LYS A 112 -19.19 -9.81 -10.48
CA LYS A 112 -17.86 -10.37 -10.81
C LYS A 112 -17.06 -9.46 -11.75
N ILE A 113 -17.08 -8.15 -11.50
CA ILE A 113 -16.34 -7.20 -12.34
C ILE A 113 -14.81 -7.32 -12.17
N CYS A 114 -14.34 -7.95 -11.10
CA CYS A 114 -12.92 -8.14 -10.82
C CYS A 114 -12.54 -9.61 -10.99
N LYS A 115 -11.43 -9.86 -11.71
CA LYS A 115 -10.76 -11.16 -11.78
C LYS A 115 -9.33 -11.05 -11.28
N VAL A 116 -8.83 -12.14 -10.72
CA VAL A 116 -7.44 -12.24 -10.25
C VAL A 116 -6.67 -13.18 -11.17
N GLU A 117 -5.47 -12.76 -11.56
CA GLU A 117 -4.55 -13.55 -12.39
C GLU A 117 -3.19 -13.66 -11.70
N LEU A 118 -2.51 -14.78 -11.89
CA LEU A 118 -1.13 -14.94 -11.43
C LEU A 118 -0.20 -14.11 -12.35
N LEU A 119 0.59 -13.25 -11.71
CA LEU A 119 1.69 -12.54 -12.36
C LEU A 119 2.98 -13.34 -12.12
N ASP A 120 3.60 -13.82 -13.20
CA ASP A 120 4.92 -14.45 -13.11
C ASP A 120 5.98 -13.35 -12.90
N SER A 121 6.43 -13.23 -11.65
CA SER A 121 7.37 -12.19 -11.22
C SER A 121 8.29 -12.71 -10.13
N PRO A 122 9.60 -12.43 -10.21
CA PRO A 122 10.55 -12.72 -9.15
C PRO A 122 10.42 -11.75 -7.96
N VAL A 123 9.68 -10.64 -8.12
CA VAL A 123 9.48 -9.63 -7.08
C VAL A 123 8.36 -10.08 -6.16
N VAL A 124 8.65 -10.14 -4.87
CA VAL A 124 7.74 -10.65 -3.83
C VAL A 124 6.47 -9.79 -3.75
N LEU A 125 6.64 -8.47 -3.64
CA LEU A 125 5.55 -7.51 -3.69
C LEU A 125 5.48 -6.92 -5.09
N HIS A 126 4.60 -7.47 -5.92
CA HIS A 126 4.37 -7.02 -7.28
C HIS A 126 2.93 -7.32 -7.70
N PHE A 127 2.22 -6.29 -8.13
CA PHE A 127 0.90 -6.44 -8.73
C PHE A 127 0.60 -5.34 -9.74
N ILE A 128 -0.32 -5.64 -10.65
CA ILE A 128 -0.80 -4.71 -11.68
C ILE A 128 -2.33 -4.69 -11.58
N ILE A 129 -2.90 -3.49 -11.50
CA ILE A 129 -4.36 -3.28 -11.57
C ILE A 129 -4.69 -2.71 -12.94
N GLU A 130 -5.42 -3.47 -13.73
CA GLU A 130 -5.97 -3.04 -15.01
C GLU A 130 -7.46 -2.74 -14.84
N MET A 131 -7.91 -1.58 -15.31
CA MET A 131 -9.30 -1.14 -15.25
C MET A 131 -9.79 -0.69 -16.62
N GLN A 132 -11.06 -0.98 -16.90
CA GLN A 132 -11.73 -0.52 -18.10
C GLN A 132 -13.12 0.04 -17.76
N ALA A 133 -13.50 1.14 -18.43
CA ALA A 133 -14.85 1.69 -18.40
C ALA A 133 -15.17 2.33 -19.77
N GLY A 134 -16.09 1.72 -20.53
CA GLY A 134 -16.29 2.02 -21.95
C GLY A 134 -14.99 1.80 -22.73
N ASP A 135 -14.57 2.83 -23.48
CA ASP A 135 -13.33 2.79 -24.29
C ASP A 135 -12.07 3.17 -23.49
N ASP A 136 -12.23 3.68 -22.26
CA ASP A 136 -11.09 4.09 -21.45
C ASP A 136 -10.50 2.91 -20.68
N THR A 137 -9.17 2.84 -20.70
CA THR A 137 -8.40 1.81 -20.00
C THR A 137 -7.29 2.43 -19.18
N VAL A 138 -6.99 1.82 -18.03
CA VAL A 138 -5.84 2.17 -17.18
C VAL A 138 -5.15 0.89 -16.75
N SER A 139 -3.81 0.90 -16.75
CA SER A 139 -2.96 -0.10 -16.10
C SER A 139 -2.06 0.62 -15.12
N LEU A 140 -2.05 0.17 -13.87
CA LEU A 140 -1.21 0.70 -12.79
C LEU A 140 -0.43 -0.43 -12.14
N GLU A 141 0.89 -0.27 -12.07
CA GLU A 141 1.82 -1.25 -11.50
C GLU A 141 2.40 -0.75 -10.19
N ILE A 142 2.44 -1.64 -9.20
CA ILE A 142 3.13 -1.43 -7.91
C ILE A 142 4.15 -2.53 -7.70
N LYS A 143 5.39 -2.15 -7.37
CA LYS A 143 6.51 -3.05 -7.09
C LYS A 143 7.30 -2.62 -5.86
N TYR A 144 7.91 -3.60 -5.22
CA TYR A 144 8.91 -3.47 -4.16
C TYR A 144 8.36 -3.01 -2.83
N ASP A 145 7.48 -2.00 -2.81
CA ASP A 145 6.85 -1.45 -1.63
C ASP A 145 5.35 -1.24 -1.87
N HIS A 146 4.57 -1.14 -0.78
CA HIS A 146 3.11 -1.17 -0.76
C HIS A 146 2.43 0.00 -1.50
N ILE A 147 3.11 1.14 -1.60
CA ILE A 147 2.60 2.35 -2.28
C ILE A 147 3.53 2.83 -3.41
N ASN A 148 4.55 2.05 -3.76
CA ASN A 148 5.51 2.41 -4.79
C ASN A 148 4.94 2.12 -6.19
N VAL A 149 4.28 3.12 -6.77
CA VAL A 149 3.76 3.06 -8.14
C VAL A 149 4.91 3.18 -9.13
N THR A 150 5.21 2.11 -9.86
CA THR A 150 6.32 2.08 -10.83
C THR A 150 5.87 2.39 -12.26
N LYS A 151 4.61 2.10 -12.61
CA LYS A 151 4.11 2.37 -13.95
C LYS A 151 2.64 2.74 -13.96
N ILE A 152 2.28 3.71 -14.80
CA ILE A 152 0.88 4.07 -15.10
C ILE A 152 0.75 4.23 -16.62
N VAL A 153 -0.22 3.53 -17.20
CA VAL A 153 -0.59 3.65 -18.62
C VAL A 153 -2.08 3.96 -18.70
N LYS A 154 -2.47 4.97 -19.48
CA LYS A 154 -3.88 5.29 -19.77
C LYS A 154 -4.08 5.34 -21.28
N ASN A 155 -5.05 4.57 -21.80
CA ASN A 155 -5.39 4.57 -23.24
C ASN A 155 -4.15 4.42 -24.13
N GLN A 156 -3.22 3.51 -23.75
CA GLN A 156 -1.91 3.26 -24.38
C GLN A 156 -0.84 4.37 -24.20
N GLU A 157 -1.17 5.51 -23.58
CA GLU A 157 -0.22 6.55 -23.22
C GLU A 157 0.45 6.21 -21.88
N VAL A 158 1.78 6.24 -21.84
CA VAL A 158 2.55 6.03 -20.61
C VAL A 158 2.63 7.35 -19.85
N LEU A 159 1.96 7.41 -18.68
CA LEU A 159 1.95 8.58 -17.81
C LEU A 159 3.06 8.56 -16.76
N LEU A 160 3.48 7.35 -16.36
CA LEU A 160 4.60 7.12 -15.44
C LEU A 160 5.30 5.82 -15.85
N ASP A 161 6.63 5.84 -15.86
CA ASP A 161 7.48 4.65 -16.01
C ASP A 161 8.77 4.87 -15.21
N SER A 162 8.83 4.26 -14.01
CA SER A 162 9.91 4.45 -13.03
C SER A 162 10.11 3.16 -12.25
N ASP A 163 11.06 2.34 -12.66
CA ASP A 163 11.34 1.05 -11.99
C ASP A 163 12.37 1.21 -10.87
N HIS A 164 12.17 2.24 -10.02
CA HIS A 164 13.02 2.47 -8.85
C HIS A 164 12.47 1.73 -7.63
N LYS A 165 13.35 1.06 -6.88
CA LYS A 165 13.01 0.55 -5.55
C LYS A 165 12.84 1.73 -4.59
N SER A 166 11.81 1.66 -3.74
CA SER A 166 11.70 2.57 -2.60
C SER A 166 12.99 2.51 -1.78
N GLY A 167 13.54 3.66 -1.42
CA GLY A 167 14.81 3.73 -0.69
C GLY A 167 16.06 3.95 -1.55
N GLU A 168 15.95 3.95 -2.89
CA GLU A 168 17.02 4.39 -3.79
C GLU A 168 16.98 5.91 -4.05
N THR A 169 16.06 6.63 -3.39
CA THR A 169 16.05 8.10 -3.45
C THR A 169 17.21 8.68 -2.64
N PRO A 170 17.82 9.79 -3.08
CA PRO A 170 18.93 10.42 -2.37
C PRO A 170 18.63 10.85 -0.92
N ALA A 171 17.36 10.83 -0.53
CA ALA A 171 16.88 11.18 0.82
C ALA A 171 16.59 9.97 1.71
N ALA A 172 16.77 8.74 1.21
CA ALA A 172 16.53 7.53 2.01
C ALA A 172 17.61 7.37 3.09
N ALA A 173 17.20 6.92 4.28
CA ALA A 173 18.12 6.63 5.36
C ALA A 173 19.06 5.45 5.02
N ASP A 174 20.33 5.55 5.41
CA ASP A 174 21.37 4.56 5.07
C ASP A 174 21.22 3.28 5.89
N ARG A 175 20.51 2.29 5.36
CA ARG A 175 20.27 0.99 6.01
C ARG A 175 21.53 0.12 6.12
N THR A 176 22.62 0.45 5.39
CA THR A 176 23.87 -0.30 5.48
C THR A 176 24.58 -0.11 6.82
N LEU A 177 24.19 0.92 7.57
CA LEU A 177 24.69 1.21 8.91
C LEU A 177 24.02 0.37 10.01
N LEU A 178 22.96 -0.40 9.70
CA LEU A 178 22.26 -1.22 10.68
C LEU A 178 23.12 -2.39 11.16
N ASN A 179 23.34 -2.44 12.47
CA ASN A 179 23.90 -3.60 13.16
C ASN A 179 23.36 -3.69 14.60
N LEU A 180 23.39 -4.87 15.20
CA LEU A 180 22.74 -5.13 16.49
C LEU A 180 23.33 -4.33 17.65
N GLU A 181 24.64 -4.08 17.64
CA GLU A 181 25.33 -3.33 18.70
C GLU A 181 24.92 -1.86 18.71
N ASP A 182 24.89 -1.24 17.54
CA ASP A 182 24.48 0.17 17.38
C ASP A 182 22.97 0.34 17.57
N ILE A 183 22.12 -0.63 17.14
CA ILE A 183 20.68 -0.62 17.44
C ILE A 183 20.45 -0.63 18.94
N LYS A 184 21.17 -1.49 19.69
CA LYS A 184 21.07 -1.52 21.16
C LYS A 184 21.52 -0.21 21.77
N THR A 185 22.67 0.31 21.34
CA THR A 185 23.22 1.57 21.84
C THR A 185 22.25 2.73 21.55
N PHE A 186 21.68 2.79 20.35
CA PHE A 186 20.65 3.78 19.99
C PHE A 186 19.44 3.69 20.92
N ALA A 187 18.90 2.50 21.12
CA ALA A 187 17.73 2.29 21.99
C ALA A 187 18.01 2.73 23.45
N ASP A 188 19.25 2.55 23.93
CA ASP A 188 19.64 2.91 25.29
C ASP A 188 19.96 4.42 25.46
N THR A 189 20.27 5.14 24.37
CA THR A 189 20.83 6.51 24.44
C THR A 189 20.11 7.54 23.57
N VAL A 190 19.08 7.16 22.81
CA VAL A 190 18.34 8.11 21.97
C VAL A 190 17.64 9.16 22.82
N GLU A 191 17.73 10.41 22.41
CA GLU A 191 16.97 11.49 23.04
C GLU A 191 15.48 11.32 22.75
N ILE A 192 14.68 11.31 23.80
CA ILE A 192 13.23 11.05 23.69
C ILE A 192 12.56 12.03 22.73
N ASP A 193 12.95 13.29 22.75
CA ASP A 193 12.34 14.32 21.92
C ASP A 193 12.54 14.06 20.42
N ASP A 194 13.61 13.39 20.01
CA ASP A 194 13.91 13.09 18.59
C ASP A 194 13.02 11.98 18.02
N VAL A 195 12.51 11.09 18.88
CA VAL A 195 11.66 9.95 18.47
C VAL A 195 10.21 10.05 19.00
N LYS A 196 9.91 11.04 19.82
CA LYS A 196 8.66 11.19 20.55
C LYS A 196 7.43 11.13 19.63
N GLU A 197 7.42 11.92 18.57
CA GLU A 197 6.31 11.98 17.62
C GLU A 197 6.03 10.62 16.97
N ILE A 198 7.10 9.92 16.56
CA ILE A 198 7.01 8.60 15.93
C ILE A 198 6.41 7.58 16.91
N ILE A 199 6.94 7.54 18.13
CA ILE A 199 6.51 6.59 19.16
C ILE A 199 5.10 6.90 19.66
N GLU A 200 4.74 8.18 19.87
CA GLU A 200 3.37 8.57 20.25
C GLU A 200 2.35 8.20 19.18
N ASN A 201 2.69 8.36 17.88
CA ASN A 201 1.85 7.93 16.78
C ASN A 201 1.64 6.41 16.79
N GLN A 202 2.71 5.64 17.00
CA GLN A 202 2.63 4.19 17.12
C GLN A 202 1.72 3.77 18.29
N ILE A 203 1.95 4.33 19.48
CA ILE A 203 1.15 4.02 20.66
C ILE A 203 -0.33 4.35 20.40
N ARG A 204 -0.62 5.53 19.89
CA ARG A 204 -2.00 5.95 19.60
C ARG A 204 -2.69 5.02 18.61
N SER A 205 -2.01 4.65 17.51
CA SER A 205 -2.56 3.76 16.49
C SER A 205 -2.85 2.36 17.04
N ASN A 206 -1.92 1.80 17.80
CA ASN A 206 -2.10 0.47 18.40
C ASN A 206 -3.16 0.46 19.51
N MET A 207 -3.22 1.50 20.34
CA MET A 207 -4.25 1.63 21.38
C MET A 207 -5.67 1.79 20.79
N ALA A 208 -5.79 2.36 19.60
CA ALA A 208 -7.08 2.49 18.93
C ALA A 208 -7.63 1.14 18.40
N ILE A 209 -6.78 0.13 18.26
CA ILE A 209 -7.15 -1.21 17.79
C ILE A 209 -7.40 -2.18 18.97
N ALA A 210 -6.71 -1.95 20.09
CA ALA A 210 -6.80 -2.80 21.29
C ALA A 210 -8.12 -2.63 22.05
#